data_5a754610a6c9bfe1d7e801fe91c49e96
#
_entry.id   5a754610a6c9bfe1d7e801fe91c49e96
#
_cell.length_a   1.000
_cell.length_b   1.000
_cell.length_c   1.000
_cell.angle_alpha   90.00
_cell.angle_beta   90.00
_cell.angle_gamma   90.00
#
_symmetry.space_group_name_H-M   'P 1'
#
loop_
_entity.id
_entity.type
_entity.pdbx_description
1 polymer ?
#
loop_
_entity_poly.entity_id
_entity_poly.type
_entity_poly.pdbx_seq_one_letter_code
_entity_poly.pdbx_strand_id
1 'polypeptide(L)'
;MTVSYAWLQELLPHVHPFPSPAEAAAHLTASGLEIETTEAVERIPGGLRGVVVGEVLTVEQHPNADRLRLTTVATGAETPLHIVCGAPNVAVGQKVAVATVGSTLYPIGSTEPLNIQKGKIRGEVSEGMLCAEDELGLGTSHDGIWVLNPDATVGQPLADYLGWKTDYALEMGLTPNRTDALGHFGVARDLAAVLTHRGTPARAELPSV
;
A
#
# COMPACT_ATOMS: atom_id res chain seq x y z
N MET A 1 -0.54 -20.54 -15.25
CA MET A 1 0.77 -19.86 -15.00
C MET A 1 0.47 -18.46 -14.49
N THR A 2 1.23 -17.99 -13.50
CA THR A 2 1.01 -16.65 -12.93
C THR A 2 2.07 -15.65 -13.41
N VAL A 3 1.64 -14.47 -13.81
CA VAL A 3 2.50 -13.38 -14.32
C VAL A 3 2.27 -12.12 -13.49
N SER A 4 3.36 -11.46 -13.07
CA SER A 4 3.31 -10.17 -12.40
C SER A 4 3.03 -9.06 -13.42
N TYR A 5 2.02 -8.26 -13.15
CA TYR A 5 1.71 -7.08 -13.96
C TYR A 5 2.81 -6.00 -13.85
N ALA A 6 3.40 -5.82 -12.67
CA ALA A 6 4.50 -4.89 -12.50
C ALA A 6 5.73 -5.28 -13.34
N TRP A 7 6.03 -6.58 -13.44
CA TRP A 7 7.10 -7.05 -14.32
C TRP A 7 6.79 -6.85 -15.79
N LEU A 8 5.53 -6.94 -16.21
CA LEU A 8 5.16 -6.59 -17.59
C LEU A 8 5.42 -5.11 -17.87
N GLN A 9 5.17 -4.21 -16.89
CA GLN A 9 5.50 -2.78 -17.02
C GLN A 9 7.01 -2.56 -17.16
N GLU A 10 7.82 -3.26 -16.37
CA GLU A 10 9.29 -3.19 -16.46
C GLU A 10 9.83 -3.69 -17.78
N LEU A 11 9.23 -4.75 -18.33
CA LEU A 11 9.60 -5.33 -19.63
C LEU A 11 9.10 -4.51 -20.82
N LEU A 12 8.22 -3.55 -20.62
CA LEU A 12 7.66 -2.65 -21.64
C LEU A 12 7.88 -1.17 -21.27
N PRO A 13 9.14 -0.73 -21.05
CA PRO A 13 9.45 0.55 -20.42
C PRO A 13 9.01 1.77 -21.21
N HIS A 14 8.75 1.64 -22.51
CA HIS A 14 8.36 2.74 -23.39
C HIS A 14 6.85 2.89 -23.59
N VAL A 15 6.04 2.04 -22.94
CA VAL A 15 4.58 2.10 -23.05
C VAL A 15 4.03 3.08 -22.01
N HIS A 16 3.57 4.25 -22.46
CA HIS A 16 2.98 5.29 -21.62
C HIS A 16 1.75 5.92 -22.30
N PRO A 17 0.57 5.96 -21.65
CA PRO A 17 0.27 5.27 -20.39
C PRO A 17 0.26 3.75 -20.57
N PHE A 18 0.66 3.03 -19.53
CA PHE A 18 0.53 1.57 -19.53
C PHE A 18 -0.93 1.17 -19.29
N PRO A 19 -1.47 0.17 -20.03
CA PRO A 19 -2.85 -0.26 -19.81
C PRO A 19 -3.07 -0.73 -18.38
N SER A 20 -4.23 -0.44 -17.81
CA SER A 20 -4.61 -0.95 -16.48
C SER A 20 -4.52 -2.49 -16.42
N PRO A 21 -4.45 -3.11 -15.22
CA PRO A 21 -4.41 -4.57 -15.10
C PRO A 21 -5.55 -5.27 -15.85
N ALA A 22 -6.76 -4.70 -15.80
CA ALA A 22 -7.92 -5.24 -16.51
C ALA A 22 -7.79 -5.11 -18.04
N GLU A 23 -7.28 -3.99 -18.54
CA GLU A 23 -7.03 -3.79 -19.98
C GLU A 23 -5.91 -4.69 -20.47
N ALA A 24 -4.82 -4.84 -19.71
CA ALA A 24 -3.72 -5.75 -20.05
C ALA A 24 -4.23 -7.21 -20.12
N ALA A 25 -5.04 -7.63 -19.16
CA ALA A 25 -5.68 -8.95 -19.15
C ALA A 25 -6.57 -9.16 -20.41
N ALA A 26 -7.40 -8.15 -20.75
CA ALA A 26 -8.24 -8.20 -21.94
C ALA A 26 -7.41 -8.26 -23.24
N HIS A 27 -6.30 -7.54 -23.31
CA HIS A 27 -5.40 -7.57 -24.45
C HIS A 27 -4.72 -8.92 -24.63
N LEU A 28 -4.23 -9.51 -23.55
CA LEU A 28 -3.60 -10.83 -23.55
C LEU A 28 -4.61 -11.93 -23.95
N THR A 29 -5.81 -11.89 -23.36
CA THR A 29 -6.88 -12.83 -23.71
C THR A 29 -7.25 -12.73 -25.19
N ALA A 30 -7.36 -11.51 -25.74
CA ALA A 30 -7.64 -11.29 -27.15
C ALA A 30 -6.51 -11.79 -28.08
N SER A 31 -5.28 -11.95 -27.58
CA SER A 31 -4.16 -12.52 -28.35
C SER A 31 -4.04 -14.04 -28.22
N GLY A 32 -4.91 -14.67 -27.45
CA GLY A 32 -4.92 -16.12 -27.23
C GLY A 32 -4.12 -16.56 -25.99
N LEU A 33 -3.77 -15.64 -25.10
CA LEU A 33 -3.25 -15.91 -23.76
C LEU A 33 -4.37 -15.62 -22.75
N GLU A 34 -5.23 -16.61 -22.51
CA GLU A 34 -6.42 -16.47 -21.68
C GLU A 34 -6.06 -16.14 -20.24
N ILE A 35 -6.44 -14.96 -19.77
CA ILE A 35 -6.31 -14.58 -18.36
C ILE A 35 -7.57 -15.02 -17.61
N GLU A 36 -7.40 -15.95 -16.68
CA GLU A 36 -8.46 -16.56 -15.88
C GLU A 36 -8.83 -15.68 -14.69
N THR A 37 -7.81 -15.17 -13.97
CA THR A 37 -8.01 -14.27 -12.83
C THR A 37 -7.00 -13.11 -12.85
N THR A 38 -7.40 -12.00 -12.20
CA THR A 38 -6.54 -10.84 -11.97
C THR A 38 -6.70 -10.44 -10.50
N GLU A 39 -5.68 -10.72 -9.69
CA GLU A 39 -5.73 -10.50 -8.25
C GLU A 39 -4.66 -9.52 -7.80
N ALA A 40 -5.05 -8.57 -6.93
CA ALA A 40 -4.09 -7.65 -6.33
C ALA A 40 -3.17 -8.41 -5.35
N VAL A 41 -1.87 -8.19 -5.49
CA VAL A 41 -0.84 -8.76 -4.60
C VAL A 41 -0.45 -7.69 -3.60
N GLU A 42 -0.87 -7.87 -2.35
CA GLU A 42 -0.54 -6.97 -1.25
C GLU A 42 0.70 -7.50 -0.50
N ARG A 43 1.64 -6.60 -0.17
CA ARG A 43 2.84 -6.95 0.61
C ARG A 43 2.51 -7.36 2.04
N ILE A 44 1.46 -6.75 2.58
CA ILE A 44 0.86 -7.10 3.87
C ILE A 44 -0.66 -7.11 3.71
N PRO A 45 -1.37 -7.90 4.50
CA PRO A 45 -2.83 -7.90 4.47
C PRO A 45 -3.39 -6.50 4.66
N GLY A 46 -4.37 -6.12 3.84
CA GLY A 46 -4.99 -4.80 3.89
C GLY A 46 -4.21 -3.67 3.24
N GLY A 47 -2.96 -3.88 2.78
CA GLY A 47 -2.19 -2.91 2.00
C GLY A 47 -2.00 -1.53 2.64
N LEU A 48 -2.09 -1.41 3.96
CA LEU A 48 -2.08 -0.14 4.72
C LEU A 48 -3.22 0.82 4.36
N ARG A 49 -4.37 0.31 3.88
CA ARG A 49 -5.51 1.17 3.54
C ARG A 49 -5.99 1.96 4.77
N GLY A 50 -6.13 3.30 4.59
CA GLY A 50 -6.54 4.21 5.66
C GLY A 50 -5.42 4.59 6.63
N VAL A 51 -4.17 4.16 6.38
CA VAL A 51 -3.00 4.62 7.12
C VAL A 51 -2.32 5.73 6.33
N VAL A 52 -2.11 6.87 6.99
CA VAL A 52 -1.55 8.08 6.36
C VAL A 52 -0.38 8.65 7.17
N VAL A 53 0.41 9.48 6.55
CA VAL A 53 1.39 10.32 7.25
C VAL A 53 0.67 11.43 7.99
N GLY A 54 0.87 11.54 9.31
CA GLY A 54 0.36 12.64 10.12
C GLY A 54 1.48 13.48 10.71
N GLU A 55 1.14 14.69 11.16
CA GLU A 55 2.02 15.55 11.96
C GLU A 55 1.41 15.80 13.31
N VAL A 56 2.15 15.57 14.37
CA VAL A 56 1.74 15.83 15.73
C VAL A 56 1.81 17.33 16.00
N LEU A 57 0.65 17.99 16.18
CA LEU A 57 0.55 19.43 16.40
C LEU A 57 0.66 19.78 17.88
N THR A 58 0.00 19.00 18.76
CA THR A 58 0.01 19.21 20.22
C THR A 58 0.17 17.88 20.94
N VAL A 59 0.79 17.93 22.12
CA VAL A 59 0.89 16.81 23.05
C VAL A 59 0.60 17.33 24.45
N GLU A 60 -0.47 16.84 25.07
CA GLU A 60 -0.90 17.23 26.39
C GLU A 60 -1.00 16.02 27.31
N GLN A 61 -0.86 16.23 28.64
CA GLN A 61 -1.05 15.16 29.60
C GLN A 61 -2.52 14.77 29.68
N HIS A 62 -2.81 13.47 29.64
CA HIS A 62 -4.17 12.98 29.83
C HIS A 62 -4.65 13.24 31.27
N PRO A 63 -5.86 13.81 31.47
CA PRO A 63 -6.32 14.24 32.82
C PRO A 63 -6.52 13.07 33.79
N ASN A 64 -6.84 11.89 33.30
CA ASN A 64 -7.20 10.71 34.09
C ASN A 64 -6.24 9.51 33.92
N ALA A 65 -5.05 9.72 33.32
CA ALA A 65 -4.10 8.63 33.09
C ALA A 65 -2.66 9.13 32.89
N ASP A 66 -1.76 8.78 33.81
CA ASP A 66 -0.37 9.26 33.84
C ASP A 66 0.46 8.83 32.61
N ARG A 67 0.14 7.69 32.00
CA ARG A 67 0.88 7.12 30.86
C ARG A 67 0.30 7.49 29.51
N LEU A 68 -0.85 8.18 29.47
CA LEU A 68 -1.48 8.57 28.24
C LEU A 68 -1.22 10.05 27.92
N ARG A 69 -1.20 10.37 26.64
CA ARG A 69 -1.14 11.73 26.10
C ARG A 69 -2.36 11.99 25.22
N LEU A 70 -2.86 13.20 25.27
CA LEU A 70 -3.83 13.71 24.30
C LEU A 70 -3.03 14.41 23.20
N THR A 71 -3.23 13.97 21.98
CA THR A 71 -2.54 14.54 20.82
C THR A 71 -3.54 15.11 19.84
N THR A 72 -3.18 16.22 19.20
CA THR A 72 -3.85 16.71 17.99
C THR A 72 -2.95 16.47 16.81
N VAL A 73 -3.46 15.82 15.77
CA VAL A 73 -2.67 15.33 14.64
C VAL A 73 -3.26 15.79 13.33
N ALA A 74 -2.49 16.51 12.53
CA ALA A 74 -2.85 16.85 11.15
C ALA A 74 -2.64 15.64 10.25
N THR A 75 -3.65 15.31 9.43
CA THR A 75 -3.62 14.18 8.47
C THR A 75 -3.92 14.63 7.04
N GLY A 76 -3.76 15.93 6.75
CA GLY A 76 -4.12 16.50 5.45
C GLY A 76 -5.61 16.80 5.26
N ALA A 77 -6.46 16.40 6.21
CA ALA A 77 -7.86 16.79 6.26
C ALA A 77 -8.01 18.22 6.84
N GLU A 78 -9.17 18.87 6.58
CA GLU A 78 -9.44 20.23 7.10
C GLU A 78 -9.39 20.30 8.63
N THR A 79 -9.81 19.25 9.31
CA THR A 79 -9.84 19.18 10.78
C THR A 79 -8.81 18.17 11.27
N PRO A 80 -7.87 18.59 12.16
CA PRO A 80 -6.95 17.67 12.80
C PRO A 80 -7.70 16.64 13.67
N LEU A 81 -7.14 15.45 13.80
CA LEU A 81 -7.69 14.38 14.61
C LEU A 81 -7.24 14.49 16.06
N HIS A 82 -8.15 14.23 17.00
CA HIS A 82 -7.81 14.02 18.39
C HIS A 82 -7.52 12.53 18.63
N ILE A 83 -6.31 12.22 19.09
CA ILE A 83 -5.87 10.84 19.29
C ILE A 83 -5.25 10.69 20.68
N VAL A 84 -5.73 9.70 21.42
CA VAL A 84 -5.13 9.33 22.71
C VAL A 84 -3.98 8.35 22.43
N CYS A 85 -2.77 8.72 22.85
CA CYS A 85 -1.54 7.97 22.61
C CYS A 85 -0.92 7.50 23.94
N GLY A 86 -0.53 6.23 23.98
CA GLY A 86 0.17 5.63 25.14
C GLY A 86 1.69 5.52 24.95
N ALA A 87 2.20 5.87 23.77
CA ALA A 87 3.62 5.73 23.48
C ALA A 87 4.46 6.82 24.16
N PRO A 88 5.61 6.45 24.75
CA PRO A 88 6.45 7.38 25.48
C PRO A 88 7.22 8.35 24.59
N ASN A 89 7.39 8.02 23.30
CA ASN A 89 8.21 8.77 22.35
C ASN A 89 7.43 9.81 21.54
N VAL A 90 6.13 10.03 21.81
CA VAL A 90 5.35 11.03 21.09
C VAL A 90 5.78 12.45 21.45
N ALA A 91 6.05 13.29 20.44
CA ALA A 91 6.44 14.68 20.60
C ALA A 91 5.86 15.57 19.49
N VAL A 92 5.71 16.86 19.77
CA VAL A 92 5.22 17.87 18.82
C VAL A 92 6.20 17.99 17.64
N GLY A 93 5.66 18.15 16.44
CA GLY A 93 6.40 18.31 15.19
C GLY A 93 6.85 17.01 14.54
N GLN A 94 6.62 15.85 15.18
CA GLN A 94 6.96 14.57 14.58
C GLN A 94 6.00 14.23 13.42
N LYS A 95 6.58 13.67 12.34
CA LYS A 95 5.82 12.96 11.30
C LYS A 95 5.67 11.51 11.76
N VAL A 96 4.46 11.00 11.72
CA VAL A 96 4.10 9.69 12.31
C VAL A 96 3.14 8.93 11.42
N ALA A 97 3.10 7.60 11.57
CA ALA A 97 2.09 6.77 10.92
C ALA A 97 0.77 6.83 11.70
N VAL A 98 -0.30 7.23 11.01
CA VAL A 98 -1.64 7.42 11.60
C VAL A 98 -2.64 6.49 10.92
N ALA A 99 -3.22 5.57 11.67
CA ALA A 99 -4.36 4.78 11.24
C ALA A 99 -5.66 5.56 11.53
N THR A 100 -6.39 5.90 10.47
CA THR A 100 -7.66 6.64 10.57
C THR A 100 -8.82 5.71 10.92
N VAL A 101 -9.93 6.27 11.38
CA VAL A 101 -11.15 5.49 11.65
C VAL A 101 -11.61 4.78 10.37
N GLY A 102 -11.91 3.48 10.49
CA GLY A 102 -12.29 2.60 9.38
C GLY A 102 -11.14 1.79 8.78
N SER A 103 -9.88 2.07 9.16
CA SER A 103 -8.76 1.21 8.78
C SER A 103 -8.75 -0.10 9.56
N THR A 104 -8.22 -1.14 8.91
CA THR A 104 -7.98 -2.46 9.51
C THR A 104 -6.49 -2.75 9.44
N LEU A 105 -5.87 -2.98 10.60
CA LEU A 105 -4.46 -3.32 10.72
C LEU A 105 -4.29 -4.81 11.00
N TYR A 106 -3.13 -5.35 10.66
CA TYR A 106 -2.77 -6.76 10.85
C TYR A 106 -1.43 -6.83 11.59
N PRO A 107 -1.44 -6.64 12.95
CA PRO A 107 -0.23 -6.61 13.74
C PRO A 107 0.56 -7.92 13.68
N ILE A 108 1.88 -7.83 13.69
CA ILE A 108 2.75 -9.01 13.73
C ILE A 108 2.50 -9.78 15.03
N GLY A 109 2.29 -11.09 14.90
CA GLY A 109 2.01 -11.96 16.05
C GLY A 109 0.57 -11.96 16.53
N SER A 110 -0.32 -11.15 15.94
CA SER A 110 -1.76 -11.25 16.17
C SER A 110 -2.42 -12.15 15.13
N THR A 111 -3.37 -12.97 15.57
CA THR A 111 -4.22 -13.78 14.69
C THR A 111 -5.47 -13.02 14.25
N GLU A 112 -5.80 -11.92 14.93
CA GLU A 112 -7.00 -11.14 14.67
C GLU A 112 -6.64 -9.74 14.14
N PRO A 113 -7.39 -9.24 13.15
CA PRO A 113 -7.22 -7.89 12.65
C PRO A 113 -7.65 -6.85 13.69
N LEU A 114 -6.95 -5.74 13.75
CA LEU A 114 -7.27 -4.59 14.60
C LEU A 114 -8.05 -3.55 13.77
N ASN A 115 -9.35 -3.42 14.06
CA ASN A 115 -10.21 -2.44 13.41
C ASN A 115 -10.17 -1.10 14.18
N ILE A 116 -9.75 -0.04 13.51
CA ILE A 116 -9.66 1.29 14.09
C ILE A 116 -11.03 1.96 14.08
N GLN A 117 -11.53 2.26 15.27
CA GLN A 117 -12.83 2.88 15.47
C GLN A 117 -12.71 4.13 16.33
N LYS A 118 -13.60 5.09 16.11
CA LYS A 118 -13.76 6.22 17.04
C LYS A 118 -14.25 5.70 18.38
N GLY A 119 -13.51 6.01 19.43
CA GLY A 119 -13.82 5.50 20.77
C GLY A 119 -13.46 6.47 21.88
N LYS A 120 -13.75 6.09 23.12
CA LYS A 120 -13.34 6.83 24.31
C LYS A 120 -12.33 6.03 25.11
N ILE A 121 -11.18 6.61 25.38
CA ILE A 121 -10.11 6.03 26.18
C ILE A 121 -9.99 6.86 27.48
N ARG A 122 -10.33 6.26 28.62
CA ARG A 122 -10.34 6.91 29.94
C ARG A 122 -11.16 8.23 30.01
N GLY A 123 -12.20 8.34 29.15
CA GLY A 123 -13.09 9.49 29.11
C GLY A 123 -12.83 10.45 27.93
N GLU A 124 -11.64 10.43 27.34
CA GLU A 124 -11.26 11.26 26.20
C GLU A 124 -11.51 10.55 24.86
N VAL A 125 -11.93 11.32 23.85
CA VAL A 125 -12.24 10.80 22.51
C VAL A 125 -10.94 10.54 21.75
N SER A 126 -10.85 9.37 21.10
CA SER A 126 -9.79 9.06 20.13
C SER A 126 -10.40 8.78 18.75
N GLU A 127 -9.91 9.48 17.72
CA GLU A 127 -10.41 9.45 16.34
C GLU A 127 -9.41 8.78 15.39
N GLY A 128 -8.61 7.87 15.91
CA GLY A 128 -7.59 7.13 15.17
C GLY A 128 -6.55 6.56 16.14
N MET A 129 -5.45 6.10 15.57
CA MET A 129 -4.33 5.52 16.32
C MET A 129 -3.00 5.96 15.71
N LEU A 130 -2.04 6.36 16.57
CA LEU A 130 -0.64 6.50 16.19
C LEU A 130 0.00 5.13 16.29
N CYS A 131 0.60 4.64 15.21
CA CYS A 131 1.00 3.25 15.10
C CYS A 131 2.50 3.04 15.31
N ALA A 132 2.85 1.92 15.94
CA ALA A 132 4.17 1.33 15.91
C ALA A 132 4.38 0.50 14.62
N GLU A 133 5.61 0.12 14.32
CA GLU A 133 5.92 -0.68 13.12
C GLU A 133 5.28 -2.06 13.13
N ASP A 134 5.27 -2.74 14.28
CA ASP A 134 4.70 -4.07 14.45
C ASP A 134 3.17 -4.06 14.33
N GLU A 135 2.50 -2.99 14.76
CA GLU A 135 1.06 -2.79 14.61
C GLU A 135 0.64 -2.64 13.14
N LEU A 136 1.55 -2.14 12.31
CA LEU A 136 1.37 -2.01 10.86
C LEU A 136 1.78 -3.26 10.07
N GLY A 137 2.33 -4.27 10.72
CA GLY A 137 2.85 -5.46 10.04
C GLY A 137 4.20 -5.23 9.33
N LEU A 138 4.95 -4.18 9.68
CA LEU A 138 6.16 -3.74 8.96
C LEU A 138 7.47 -4.08 9.64
N GLY A 139 7.46 -4.28 10.93
CA GLY A 139 8.65 -4.54 11.73
C GLY A 139 8.30 -5.23 13.04
N THR A 140 9.29 -5.49 13.89
CA THR A 140 9.11 -6.13 15.19
C THR A 140 9.21 -5.14 16.35
N SER A 141 9.49 -3.86 16.08
CA SER A 141 9.63 -2.84 17.13
C SER A 141 8.27 -2.39 17.65
N HIS A 142 8.13 -2.45 18.99
CA HIS A 142 6.98 -1.96 19.75
C HIS A 142 7.41 -0.93 20.81
N ASP A 143 8.59 -0.32 20.65
CA ASP A 143 9.17 0.61 21.64
C ASP A 143 8.47 1.98 21.68
N GLY A 144 7.52 2.20 20.79
CA GLY A 144 6.75 3.43 20.64
C GLY A 144 6.16 3.60 19.26
N ILE A 145 5.59 4.76 18.99
CA ILE A 145 5.07 5.08 17.65
C ILE A 145 6.20 5.15 16.62
N TRP A 146 5.88 4.79 15.39
CA TRP A 146 6.81 4.94 14.28
C TRP A 146 6.93 6.39 13.84
N VAL A 147 8.12 6.97 14.11
CA VAL A 147 8.46 8.33 13.68
C VAL A 147 9.08 8.27 12.29
N LEU A 148 8.46 8.97 11.35
CA LEU A 148 8.84 9.01 9.93
C LEU A 148 9.88 10.10 9.68
N ASN A 149 10.40 10.16 8.43
CA ASN A 149 11.29 11.23 8.02
C ASN A 149 10.58 12.61 8.16
N PRO A 150 11.24 13.64 8.68
CA PRO A 150 10.68 14.99 8.77
C PRO A 150 10.15 15.57 7.45
N ASP A 151 10.71 15.13 6.32
CA ASP A 151 10.30 15.55 4.97
C ASP A 151 9.05 14.83 4.46
N ALA A 152 8.48 13.87 5.23
CA ALA A 152 7.28 13.15 4.82
C ALA A 152 6.09 14.11 4.64
N THR A 153 5.35 13.93 3.55
CA THR A 153 4.21 14.79 3.21
C THR A 153 2.98 14.41 4.04
N VAL A 154 2.45 15.34 4.82
CA VAL A 154 1.25 15.13 5.63
C VAL A 154 0.05 14.80 4.75
N GLY A 155 -0.71 13.77 5.13
CA GLY A 155 -1.87 13.29 4.38
C GLY A 155 -1.54 12.30 3.27
N GLN A 156 -0.26 12.09 2.95
CA GLN A 156 0.15 11.07 2.00
C GLN A 156 -0.20 9.68 2.54
N PRO A 157 -0.81 8.78 1.73
CA PRO A 157 -0.96 7.38 2.11
C PRO A 157 0.38 6.77 2.51
N LEU A 158 0.42 6.01 3.61
CA LEU A 158 1.67 5.43 4.10
C LEU A 158 2.30 4.45 3.10
N ALA A 159 1.48 3.72 2.35
CA ALA A 159 1.96 2.84 1.28
C ALA A 159 2.73 3.63 0.20
N ASP A 160 2.24 4.82 -0.18
CA ASP A 160 2.90 5.68 -1.16
C ASP A 160 4.20 6.28 -0.60
N TYR A 161 4.21 6.67 0.69
CA TYR A 161 5.43 7.11 1.38
C TYR A 161 6.51 6.02 1.36
N LEU A 162 6.12 4.75 1.50
CA LEU A 162 7.02 3.60 1.42
C LEU A 162 7.43 3.24 -0.01
N GLY A 163 6.91 3.95 -1.01
CA GLY A 163 7.12 3.62 -2.41
C GLY A 163 6.47 2.29 -2.83
N TRP A 164 5.47 1.84 -2.08
CA TRP A 164 4.78 0.61 -2.39
C TRP A 164 3.80 0.81 -3.53
N LYS A 165 3.97 -0.03 -4.55
CA LYS A 165 3.01 -0.16 -5.64
C LYS A 165 2.28 -1.47 -5.48
N THR A 166 0.96 -1.44 -5.66
CA THR A 166 0.18 -2.67 -5.76
C THR A 166 0.56 -3.37 -7.05
N ASP A 167 1.01 -4.62 -6.95
CA ASP A 167 1.17 -5.50 -8.09
C ASP A 167 -0.13 -6.30 -8.30
N TYR A 168 -0.26 -6.90 -9.48
CA TYR A 168 -1.38 -7.79 -9.81
C TYR A 168 -0.83 -9.10 -10.36
N ALA A 169 -1.30 -10.20 -9.80
CA ALA A 169 -1.09 -11.54 -10.32
C ALA A 169 -2.12 -11.79 -11.43
N LEU A 170 -1.64 -11.97 -12.64
CA LEU A 170 -2.44 -12.40 -13.79
C LEU A 170 -2.31 -13.93 -13.92
N GLU A 171 -3.35 -14.66 -13.56
CA GLU A 171 -3.36 -16.11 -13.75
C GLU A 171 -3.78 -16.44 -15.17
N MET A 172 -2.98 -17.27 -15.83
CA MET A 172 -3.07 -17.51 -17.27
C MET A 172 -3.17 -18.99 -17.57
N GLY A 173 -4.18 -19.36 -18.33
CA GLY A 173 -4.31 -20.67 -18.97
C GLY A 173 -3.48 -20.75 -20.25
N LEU A 174 -2.39 -21.52 -20.23
CA LEU A 174 -1.55 -21.73 -21.42
C LEU A 174 -1.85 -23.05 -22.08
N THR A 175 -2.05 -23.02 -23.38
CA THR A 175 -2.11 -24.24 -24.20
C THR A 175 -0.70 -24.79 -24.44
N PRO A 176 -0.53 -26.13 -24.62
CA PRO A 176 0.79 -26.75 -24.77
C PRO A 176 1.64 -26.24 -25.94
N ASN A 177 1.02 -25.65 -26.95
CA ASN A 177 1.69 -25.10 -28.14
C ASN A 177 2.23 -23.67 -27.90
N ARG A 178 1.98 -23.03 -26.74
CA ARG A 178 2.43 -21.68 -26.41
C ARG A 178 3.64 -21.69 -25.46
N THR A 179 4.63 -22.51 -25.76
CA THR A 179 5.89 -22.62 -25.01
C THR A 179 6.69 -21.31 -25.00
N ASP A 180 6.49 -20.47 -26.00
CA ASP A 180 7.05 -19.13 -26.12
C ASP A 180 6.57 -18.16 -25.02
N ALA A 181 5.39 -18.41 -24.44
CA ALA A 181 4.76 -17.59 -23.39
C ALA A 181 4.93 -18.19 -21.98
N LEU A 182 5.83 -19.16 -21.77
CA LEU A 182 6.08 -19.77 -20.45
C LEU A 182 6.82 -18.86 -19.43
N GLY A 183 7.02 -17.60 -19.74
CA GLY A 183 7.67 -16.62 -18.84
C GLY A 183 7.23 -15.20 -19.15
N HIS A 184 7.49 -14.30 -18.20
CA HIS A 184 7.09 -12.89 -18.29
C HIS A 184 7.51 -12.22 -19.60
N PHE A 185 8.72 -12.50 -20.10
CA PHE A 185 9.22 -11.90 -21.34
C PHE A 185 8.42 -12.33 -22.57
N GLY A 186 8.04 -13.61 -22.66
CA GLY A 186 7.19 -14.11 -23.74
C GLY A 186 5.81 -13.46 -23.74
N VAL A 187 5.21 -13.34 -22.56
CA VAL A 187 3.92 -12.65 -22.37
C VAL A 187 4.04 -11.15 -22.70
N ALA A 188 5.14 -10.50 -22.28
CA ALA A 188 5.39 -9.10 -22.62
C ALA A 188 5.52 -8.88 -24.13
N ARG A 189 6.12 -9.82 -24.87
CA ARG A 189 6.19 -9.77 -26.34
C ARG A 189 4.81 -9.83 -26.98
N ASP A 190 3.94 -10.69 -26.50
CA ASP A 190 2.56 -10.79 -27.00
C ASP A 190 1.78 -9.50 -26.70
N LEU A 191 1.89 -8.99 -25.48
CA LEU A 191 1.25 -7.72 -25.10
C LEU A 191 1.79 -6.57 -25.99
N ALA A 192 3.10 -6.51 -26.23
CA ALA A 192 3.71 -5.52 -27.11
C ALA A 192 3.15 -5.60 -28.55
N ALA A 193 2.98 -6.81 -29.09
CA ALA A 193 2.41 -7.00 -30.40
C ALA A 193 0.96 -6.50 -30.49
N VAL A 194 0.14 -6.81 -29.49
CA VAL A 194 -1.25 -6.32 -29.41
C VAL A 194 -1.31 -4.81 -29.32
N LEU A 195 -0.51 -4.21 -28.42
CA LEU A 195 -0.46 -2.76 -28.25
C LEU A 195 -0.02 -2.06 -29.54
N THR A 196 1.00 -2.57 -30.20
CA THR A 196 1.48 -2.02 -31.47
C THR A 196 0.40 -2.11 -32.56
N HIS A 197 -0.30 -3.25 -32.66
CA HIS A 197 -1.42 -3.41 -33.59
C HIS A 197 -2.56 -2.41 -33.32
N ARG A 198 -2.74 -2.01 -32.06
CA ARG A 198 -3.75 -1.03 -31.65
C ARG A 198 -3.27 0.43 -31.72
N GLY A 199 -2.08 0.67 -32.26
CA GLY A 199 -1.54 2.01 -32.49
C GLY A 199 -0.63 2.55 -31.39
N THR A 200 -0.34 1.76 -30.35
CA THR A 200 0.63 2.13 -29.30
C THR A 200 1.94 1.38 -29.58
N PRO A 201 2.99 2.04 -30.09
CA PRO A 201 4.28 1.39 -30.34
C PRO A 201 4.83 0.76 -29.05
N ALA A 202 5.07 -0.53 -29.07
CA ALA A 202 5.55 -1.26 -27.91
C ALA A 202 6.57 -2.33 -28.35
N ARG A 203 7.59 -2.52 -27.50
CA ARG A 203 8.61 -3.56 -27.66
C ARG A 203 9.02 -4.08 -26.29
N ALA A 204 9.07 -5.40 -26.15
CA ALA A 204 9.57 -6.01 -24.94
C ALA A 204 11.11 -5.93 -24.89
N GLU A 205 11.65 -5.52 -23.76
CA GLU A 205 13.08 -5.37 -23.50
C GLU A 205 13.44 -6.11 -22.21
N LEU A 206 14.59 -6.80 -22.23
CA LEU A 206 15.14 -7.38 -21.01
C LEU A 206 15.82 -6.28 -20.19
N PRO A 207 15.72 -6.33 -18.85
CA PRO A 207 16.47 -5.42 -18.00
C PRO A 207 17.98 -5.51 -18.31
N SER A 208 18.65 -4.37 -18.30
CA SER A 208 20.12 -4.34 -18.39
C SER A 208 20.71 -4.95 -17.11
N VAL A 209 21.57 -5.93 -17.26
CA VAL A 209 22.33 -6.56 -16.19
C VAL A 209 23.58 -5.74 -15.89
#